data_ad437fe8ced0770d2c1be7c00ed093fc
#
_entry.id   ad437fe8ced0770d2c1be7c00ed093fc
#
_cell.length_a   1.000
_cell.length_b   1.000
_cell.length_c   1.000
_cell.angle_alpha   90.00
_cell.angle_beta   90.00
_cell.angle_gamma   90.00
#
_symmetry.space_group_name_H-M   'P 1'
#
loop_
_entity.id
_entity.type
_entity.pdbx_description
1 polymer ?
#
loop_
_entity_poly.entity_id
_entity_poly.type
_entity_poly.pdbx_seq_one_letter_code
_entity_poly.pdbx_strand_id
1 'polypeptide(L)'
;MKKRRVVLSLLLGASMLLSACGGNGGSGQTADTSGSAGQANSAANQESTASGQEDSAKAEGDTAADASSGEVLTITIAKQLDENAGKYDSGDDINNNPMIDLAVEKKGIRMETTLLGGDASNYTTKLRLALTGSEDLPDVFPVYDTQMVADMIESGRAKDITDDIEQYMPERLQEIYDKFPETYYPVTKDGRIYGIACAPRLTEGEVMVIRQDWLDNLNLQAPTNMDEFEAVIKAFTEDDPDGNGKKDTYGFAYAGDGLYNTGWVSDPVSLFSANTGKNIPGSWQEDENGNLMYGSIHEGNRATLERMAKWHANGWIFQEAAATGAWDAMSQFTEGKAGILIGRPWIMGSVRDVTTVAPDAVMKAYPTIRQDNGEPTYQNAEVNDGWLMFNADFEHMDQFFEYYDWLYDGAFGTGDFQYGYLENYDYDIVNDEVVFDCKLFDPALDSVFDPGKSTVLKNAPVLDAMQSYANVASGKEPTTPAEIKAEASFKVVPDQSEGYALANEHRTEQLPNLFNAAPTATMQRSWEQLQTMEKQVYTNIIYGNEPIEAFDKFVADWKAQGGDQITQEINEWYQSVK
;
A
#
# COMPACT_ATOMS: atom_id res chain seq x y z
N MET A 1 50.61 -16.28 13.37
CA MET A 1 51.04 -17.46 12.57
C MET A 1 49.82 -18.37 12.38
N LYS A 2 49.24 -18.39 11.21
CA LYS A 2 48.78 -19.53 10.40
C LYS A 2 47.83 -19.00 9.33
N LYS A 3 48.37 -18.88 8.14
CA LYS A 3 47.64 -18.64 6.87
C LYS A 3 46.77 -19.84 6.57
N ARG A 4 45.54 -19.61 6.11
CA ARG A 4 44.80 -20.60 5.30
C ARG A 4 44.30 -19.89 4.01
N ARG A 5 44.53 -20.60 2.93
CA ARG A 5 44.44 -20.22 1.55
C ARG A 5 42.98 -20.30 1.05
N VAL A 6 42.60 -19.30 0.29
CA VAL A 6 41.43 -19.29 -0.60
C VAL A 6 41.74 -20.19 -1.79
N VAL A 7 40.79 -21.03 -2.17
CA VAL A 7 40.80 -21.74 -3.46
C VAL A 7 39.66 -21.19 -4.30
N LEU A 8 40.08 -20.52 -5.36
CA LEU A 8 39.24 -20.00 -6.43
C LEU A 8 38.94 -21.15 -7.39
N SER A 9 37.68 -21.39 -7.72
CA SER A 9 37.28 -22.29 -8.80
C SER A 9 36.46 -21.51 -9.82
N LEU A 10 37.13 -21.10 -10.90
CA LEU A 10 36.50 -20.69 -12.16
C LEU A 10 35.90 -21.92 -12.86
N LEU A 11 34.69 -21.79 -13.38
CA LEU A 11 34.18 -22.62 -14.45
C LEU A 11 33.51 -21.73 -15.50
N LEU A 12 34.24 -21.58 -16.59
CA LEU A 12 33.75 -21.14 -17.91
C LEU A 12 32.85 -22.21 -18.53
N GLY A 13 31.80 -21.79 -19.17
CA GLY A 13 31.03 -22.64 -20.08
C GLY A 13 30.30 -21.79 -21.11
N ALA A 14 30.80 -21.81 -22.32
CA ALA A 14 30.49 -20.99 -23.48
C ALA A 14 29.20 -21.37 -24.19
N SER A 15 28.58 -20.30 -24.72
CA SER A 15 27.92 -20.12 -26.04
C SER A 15 27.45 -21.31 -26.86
N MET A 16 26.24 -21.19 -27.43
CA MET A 16 26.04 -21.27 -28.90
C MET A 16 24.74 -20.60 -29.33
N LEU A 17 24.93 -19.61 -30.21
CA LEU A 17 23.96 -19.05 -31.14
C LEU A 17 23.58 -20.10 -32.19
N LEU A 18 22.33 -20.08 -32.65
CA LEU A 18 22.04 -20.31 -34.08
C LEU A 18 20.69 -19.70 -34.47
N SER A 19 20.80 -18.89 -35.49
CA SER A 19 19.79 -18.23 -36.31
C SER A 19 18.99 -19.20 -37.16
N ALA A 20 17.76 -18.82 -37.54
CA ALA A 20 17.32 -18.61 -38.93
C ALA A 20 15.81 -18.65 -39.05
N CYS A 21 15.24 -17.56 -39.45
CA CYS A 21 14.56 -17.30 -40.76
C CYS A 21 13.39 -18.21 -41.15
N GLY A 22 12.25 -17.56 -41.34
CA GLY A 22 11.53 -17.65 -42.59
C GLY A 22 10.12 -18.16 -42.58
N GLY A 23 9.16 -17.26 -42.85
CA GLY A 23 8.20 -17.50 -43.94
C GLY A 23 6.78 -17.94 -43.62
N ASN A 24 5.92 -16.98 -43.53
CA ASN A 24 4.67 -16.77 -44.29
C ASN A 24 3.69 -17.92 -44.53
N GLY A 25 2.41 -17.68 -44.20
CA GLY A 25 1.28 -18.07 -45.07
C GLY A 25 0.25 -19.03 -44.49
N GLY A 26 -0.95 -18.52 -44.24
CA GLY A 26 -2.14 -19.15 -44.78
C GLY A 26 -3.03 -20.03 -43.87
N SER A 27 -4.11 -19.44 -43.43
CA SER A 27 -5.52 -19.93 -43.49
C SER A 27 -5.85 -21.40 -43.26
N GLY A 28 -6.85 -21.63 -42.43
CA GLY A 28 -7.84 -22.69 -42.69
C GLY A 28 -8.24 -23.58 -41.53
N GLN A 29 -9.33 -23.24 -40.93
CA GLN A 29 -10.53 -24.01 -40.55
C GLN A 29 -10.44 -25.50 -40.17
N THR A 30 -11.21 -25.77 -39.14
CA THR A 30 -12.17 -26.86 -38.84
C THR A 30 -11.71 -28.11 -38.13
N ALA A 31 -12.31 -28.26 -36.99
CA ALA A 31 -13.24 -29.31 -36.55
C ALA A 31 -12.69 -30.66 -36.09
N ASP A 32 -13.13 -30.94 -34.92
CA ASP A 32 -13.82 -32.16 -34.45
C ASP A 32 -13.04 -33.39 -33.96
N THR A 33 -13.52 -33.74 -32.82
CA THR A 33 -13.96 -35.06 -32.28
C THR A 33 -12.96 -35.92 -31.50
N SER A 34 -13.44 -36.12 -30.27
CA SER A 34 -13.60 -37.41 -29.56
C SER A 34 -12.36 -38.24 -29.24
N GLY A 35 -12.26 -38.53 -27.99
CA GLY A 35 -12.74 -39.73 -27.42
C GLY A 35 -11.75 -40.40 -26.48
N SER A 36 -12.26 -40.64 -25.31
CA SER A 36 -12.28 -41.93 -24.60
C SER A 36 -11.05 -42.42 -23.87
N ALA A 37 -11.12 -42.37 -22.55
CA ALA A 37 -11.42 -43.50 -21.66
C ALA A 37 -10.26 -44.46 -21.33
N GLY A 38 -10.17 -44.74 -20.05
CA GLY A 38 -9.61 -45.99 -19.52
C GLY A 38 -8.82 -45.74 -18.26
N GLN A 39 -9.48 -45.76 -17.08
CA GLN A 39 -9.58 -46.89 -16.12
C GLN A 39 -8.20 -47.33 -15.58
N ALA A 40 -7.96 -47.28 -14.36
CA ALA A 40 -8.48 -47.82 -13.10
C ALA A 40 -7.50 -48.86 -12.53
N ASN A 41 -7.31 -48.83 -11.29
CA ASN A 41 -7.24 -49.85 -10.24
C ASN A 41 -6.17 -49.48 -9.21
N SER A 42 -6.54 -49.22 -8.03
CA SER A 42 -7.16 -49.99 -6.92
C SER A 42 -6.18 -50.81 -6.10
N ALA A 43 -6.39 -50.64 -4.82
CA ALA A 43 -6.24 -51.59 -3.70
C ALA A 43 -4.87 -51.67 -3.05
N ALA A 44 -4.72 -51.81 -1.80
CA ALA A 44 -5.54 -51.94 -0.60
C ALA A 44 -4.60 -52.21 0.58
N ASN A 45 -5.03 -51.74 1.74
CA ASN A 45 -4.93 -52.35 3.06
C ASN A 45 -3.62 -53.01 3.57
N GLN A 46 -3.17 -52.62 4.75
CA GLN A 46 -3.51 -53.38 5.95
C GLN A 46 -2.99 -52.74 7.23
N GLU A 47 -3.83 -52.84 8.22
CA GLU A 47 -3.65 -52.59 9.64
C GLU A 47 -2.49 -53.37 10.27
N SER A 48 -1.94 -52.84 11.36
CA SER A 48 -1.77 -53.65 12.57
C SER A 48 -1.57 -52.81 13.82
N THR A 49 -2.38 -53.10 14.78
CA THR A 49 -2.44 -52.73 16.18
C THR A 49 -1.26 -53.25 17.01
N ALA A 50 -0.91 -52.54 18.09
CA ALA A 50 -0.81 -53.00 19.49
C ALA A 50 0.06 -52.03 20.30
N SER A 51 -0.48 -51.32 21.26
CA SER A 51 -0.57 -51.51 22.71
C SER A 51 0.78 -51.60 23.43
N GLY A 52 1.00 -50.76 24.42
CA GLY A 52 2.00 -50.85 25.47
C GLY A 52 1.87 -49.67 26.43
N GLN A 53 1.33 -49.97 27.57
CA GLN A 53 1.02 -49.12 28.73
C GLN A 53 2.24 -49.07 29.68
N GLU A 54 2.15 -48.15 30.66
CA GLU A 54 2.89 -48.01 31.94
C GLU A 54 4.05 -47.01 31.93
N ASP A 55 4.31 -46.18 32.94
CA ASP A 55 3.59 -45.74 34.17
C ASP A 55 4.36 -44.53 34.76
N SER A 56 3.59 -43.64 35.34
CA SER A 56 3.83 -42.69 36.43
C SER A 56 5.23 -42.13 36.77
N ALA A 57 5.29 -40.78 36.90
CA ALA A 57 5.70 -40.14 38.15
C ALA A 57 5.26 -38.67 38.24
N LYS A 58 4.58 -38.36 39.33
CA LYS A 58 4.07 -37.07 39.83
C LYS A 58 5.20 -36.14 40.24
N ALA A 59 5.03 -34.83 39.92
CA ALA A 59 5.52 -33.77 40.77
C ALA A 59 4.49 -32.64 40.74
N GLU A 60 3.93 -32.37 41.89
CA GLU A 60 3.01 -31.26 42.19
C GLU A 60 3.82 -29.97 42.39
N GLY A 61 3.22 -28.85 41.97
CA GLY A 61 3.66 -27.54 42.43
C GLY A 61 3.10 -26.39 41.62
N ASP A 62 1.93 -26.02 41.92
CA ASP A 62 1.32 -24.73 42.27
C ASP A 62 0.89 -23.72 41.19
N THR A 63 -0.41 -23.48 41.28
CA THR A 63 -1.20 -22.28 40.93
C THR A 63 -1.21 -21.80 39.50
N ALA A 64 -2.01 -22.50 38.69
CA ALA A 64 -2.65 -21.92 37.52
C ALA A 64 -3.82 -21.06 38.00
N ALA A 65 -3.83 -19.79 37.65
CA ALA A 65 -5.02 -18.96 37.66
C ALA A 65 -6.02 -19.51 36.63
N ASP A 66 -7.25 -19.54 37.05
CA ASP A 66 -8.44 -20.07 36.41
C ASP A 66 -8.60 -19.57 34.97
N ALA A 67 -8.17 -20.31 33.98
CA ALA A 67 -8.57 -20.12 32.61
C ALA A 67 -9.99 -20.70 32.49
N SER A 68 -10.97 -19.85 32.27
CA SER A 68 -12.34 -20.25 31.98
C SER A 68 -12.34 -21.26 30.84
N SER A 69 -12.90 -22.44 31.07
CA SER A 69 -13.15 -23.49 30.07
C SER A 69 -14.30 -23.07 29.14
N GLY A 70 -14.16 -21.94 28.46
CA GLY A 70 -15.02 -21.52 27.36
C GLY A 70 -14.60 -22.23 26.07
N GLU A 71 -15.57 -22.61 25.27
CA GLU A 71 -15.35 -23.11 23.92
C GLU A 71 -14.68 -21.99 23.10
N VAL A 72 -13.56 -22.31 22.41
CA VAL A 72 -12.85 -21.35 21.55
C VAL A 72 -13.70 -21.09 20.32
N LEU A 73 -14.05 -19.83 20.09
CA LEU A 73 -14.76 -19.42 18.88
C LEU A 73 -13.78 -19.37 17.71
N THR A 74 -14.07 -20.08 16.64
CA THR A 74 -13.34 -19.93 15.37
C THR A 74 -14.11 -19.00 14.45
N ILE A 75 -13.43 -17.93 13.97
CA ILE A 75 -13.93 -16.99 12.96
C ILE A 75 -13.10 -17.21 11.70
N THR A 76 -13.75 -17.58 10.60
CA THR A 76 -13.08 -17.75 9.32
C THR A 76 -12.84 -16.40 8.64
N ILE A 77 -11.64 -16.21 8.05
CA ILE A 77 -11.27 -14.95 7.41
C ILE A 77 -10.74 -15.14 6.00
N ALA A 78 -10.95 -14.12 5.16
CA ALA A 78 -10.19 -13.96 3.93
C ALA A 78 -8.97 -13.08 4.17
N LYS A 79 -7.86 -13.36 3.47
CA LYS A 79 -6.65 -12.57 3.60
C LYS A 79 -5.91 -12.37 2.27
N GLN A 80 -5.46 -11.12 2.05
CA GLN A 80 -4.48 -10.79 1.03
C GLN A 80 -3.10 -10.77 1.68
N LEU A 81 -2.29 -11.78 1.41
CA LEU A 81 -0.92 -11.87 1.91
C LEU A 81 -0.07 -12.64 0.91
N ASP A 82 1.04 -12.04 0.47
CA ASP A 82 2.04 -12.76 -0.31
C ASP A 82 2.61 -13.90 0.56
N GLU A 83 2.58 -15.12 0.04
CA GLU A 83 3.09 -16.32 0.74
C GLU A 83 4.59 -16.19 1.10
N ASN A 84 5.32 -15.30 0.42
CA ASN A 84 6.72 -15.01 0.71
C ASN A 84 6.91 -13.80 1.66
N ALA A 85 5.85 -13.07 1.98
CA ALA A 85 5.92 -11.85 2.78
C ALA A 85 6.02 -12.08 4.30
N GLY A 86 5.96 -13.32 4.76
CA GLY A 86 6.15 -13.69 6.16
C GLY A 86 6.89 -15.02 6.23
N LYS A 87 8.06 -15.02 6.83
CA LYS A 87 8.72 -16.27 7.22
C LYS A 87 8.21 -16.57 8.62
N TYR A 88 7.44 -17.63 8.70
CA TYR A 88 7.06 -18.24 9.97
C TYR A 88 8.22 -19.08 10.49
N ASP A 89 8.31 -19.24 11.80
CA ASP A 89 9.22 -20.20 12.42
C ASP A 89 8.93 -21.62 11.93
N SER A 90 9.91 -22.51 12.07
CA SER A 90 9.79 -23.88 11.58
C SER A 90 8.61 -24.60 12.22
N GLY A 91 7.57 -24.85 11.45
CA GLY A 91 6.35 -25.53 11.87
C GLY A 91 5.14 -24.63 12.04
N ASP A 92 5.32 -23.31 11.97
CA ASP A 92 4.24 -22.32 11.98
C ASP A 92 3.74 -22.04 10.56
N ASP A 93 2.52 -21.53 10.48
CA ASP A 93 1.88 -21.07 9.25
C ASP A 93 0.85 -19.95 9.55
N ILE A 94 0.11 -19.50 8.54
CA ILE A 94 -0.86 -18.42 8.69
C ILE A 94 -1.98 -18.74 9.70
N ASN A 95 -2.30 -19.99 9.93
CA ASN A 95 -3.35 -20.46 10.83
C ASN A 95 -2.82 -21.03 12.16
N ASN A 96 -1.50 -21.15 12.28
CA ASN A 96 -0.84 -21.70 13.45
C ASN A 96 0.44 -20.92 13.73
N ASN A 97 0.35 -19.90 14.56
CA ASN A 97 1.43 -18.97 14.89
C ASN A 97 1.16 -18.28 16.23
N PRO A 98 2.18 -17.67 16.86
CA PRO A 98 2.07 -17.06 18.18
C PRO A 98 0.99 -16.00 18.30
N MET A 99 0.67 -15.26 17.23
CA MET A 99 -0.40 -14.24 17.29
C MET A 99 -1.80 -14.86 17.37
N ILE A 100 -2.02 -15.97 16.67
CA ILE A 100 -3.26 -16.74 16.76
C ILE A 100 -3.40 -17.34 18.18
N ASP A 101 -2.32 -17.89 18.73
CA ASP A 101 -2.33 -18.47 20.07
C ASP A 101 -2.59 -17.39 21.15
N LEU A 102 -2.01 -16.20 20.97
CA LEU A 102 -2.26 -15.06 21.86
C LEU A 102 -3.75 -14.63 21.81
N ALA A 103 -4.35 -14.57 20.63
CA ALA A 103 -5.77 -14.22 20.48
C ALA A 103 -6.68 -15.27 21.16
N VAL A 104 -6.34 -16.56 21.04
CA VAL A 104 -7.03 -17.64 21.75
C VAL A 104 -6.88 -17.50 23.26
N GLU A 105 -5.67 -17.24 23.74
CA GLU A 105 -5.40 -17.07 25.18
C GLU A 105 -6.17 -15.88 25.77
N LYS A 106 -6.13 -14.72 25.10
CA LYS A 106 -6.65 -13.45 25.61
C LYS A 106 -8.14 -13.24 25.37
N LYS A 107 -8.65 -13.76 24.26
CA LYS A 107 -10.03 -13.50 23.80
C LYS A 107 -10.87 -14.76 23.61
N GLY A 108 -10.28 -15.96 23.65
CA GLY A 108 -10.98 -17.20 23.31
C GLY A 108 -11.39 -17.27 21.84
N ILE A 109 -10.71 -16.51 20.96
CA ILE A 109 -11.03 -16.39 19.53
C ILE A 109 -9.86 -16.86 18.70
N ARG A 110 -10.14 -17.77 17.75
CA ARG A 110 -9.21 -18.21 16.73
C ARG A 110 -9.60 -17.65 15.38
N MET A 111 -8.71 -16.86 14.76
CA MET A 111 -8.87 -16.46 13.36
C MET A 111 -8.33 -17.55 12.46
N GLU A 112 -9.14 -18.10 11.56
CA GLU A 112 -8.77 -19.13 10.60
C GLU A 112 -8.86 -18.60 9.17
N THR A 113 -7.72 -18.46 8.49
CA THR A 113 -7.67 -18.04 7.09
C THR A 113 -8.11 -19.21 6.20
N THR A 114 -9.29 -19.09 5.61
CA THR A 114 -9.85 -20.09 4.69
C THR A 114 -9.79 -19.63 3.23
N LEU A 115 -9.65 -18.33 2.97
CA LEU A 115 -9.45 -17.76 1.65
C LEU A 115 -8.20 -16.89 1.66
N LEU A 116 -7.12 -17.36 1.01
CA LEU A 116 -5.85 -16.66 0.90
C LEU A 116 -5.58 -16.26 -0.56
N GLY A 117 -5.32 -14.98 -0.81
CA GLY A 117 -4.84 -14.47 -2.09
C GLY A 117 -3.45 -13.86 -1.95
N GLY A 118 -2.48 -14.25 -2.80
CA GLY A 118 -1.10 -13.78 -2.72
C GLY A 118 -0.94 -12.30 -3.09
N ASP A 119 -1.53 -11.89 -4.19
CA ASP A 119 -1.55 -10.49 -4.64
C ASP A 119 -2.99 -9.96 -4.75
N ALA A 120 -3.13 -8.65 -5.00
CA ALA A 120 -4.43 -7.99 -5.07
C ALA A 120 -5.34 -8.58 -6.18
N SER A 121 -4.78 -8.92 -7.33
CA SER A 121 -5.54 -9.49 -8.46
C SER A 121 -6.03 -10.90 -8.16
N ASN A 122 -5.15 -11.74 -7.59
CA ASN A 122 -5.49 -13.11 -7.18
C ASN A 122 -6.55 -13.09 -6.07
N TYR A 123 -6.37 -12.21 -5.06
CA TYR A 123 -7.31 -12.06 -3.97
C TYR A 123 -8.71 -11.62 -4.46
N THR A 124 -8.77 -10.57 -5.28
CA THR A 124 -10.03 -10.09 -5.86
C THR A 124 -10.73 -11.17 -6.71
N THR A 125 -9.94 -11.96 -7.47
CA THR A 125 -10.47 -13.07 -8.26
C THR A 125 -11.11 -14.13 -7.36
N LYS A 126 -10.47 -14.51 -6.26
CA LYS A 126 -11.02 -15.48 -5.29
C LYS A 126 -12.28 -14.95 -4.61
N LEU A 127 -12.31 -13.67 -4.22
CA LEU A 127 -13.54 -13.06 -3.70
C LEU A 127 -14.69 -13.08 -4.72
N ARG A 128 -14.43 -12.84 -6.00
CA ARG A 128 -15.45 -12.95 -7.06
C ARG A 128 -15.97 -14.38 -7.22
N LEU A 129 -15.11 -15.38 -7.09
CA LEU A 129 -15.53 -16.78 -7.10
C LEU A 129 -16.41 -17.12 -5.89
N ALA A 130 -16.05 -16.64 -4.70
CA ALA A 130 -16.85 -16.80 -3.49
C ALA A 130 -18.20 -16.06 -3.61
N LEU A 131 -18.22 -14.85 -4.17
CA LEU A 131 -19.45 -14.11 -4.44
C LEU A 131 -20.42 -14.89 -5.35
N THR A 132 -19.91 -15.57 -6.37
CA THR A 132 -20.72 -16.38 -7.28
C THR A 132 -21.11 -17.75 -6.72
N GLY A 133 -20.65 -18.11 -5.52
CA GLY A 133 -20.92 -19.38 -4.86
C GLY A 133 -20.09 -20.55 -5.39
N SER A 134 -19.00 -20.27 -6.11
CA SER A 134 -18.05 -21.29 -6.57
C SER A 134 -17.03 -21.67 -5.48
N GLU A 135 -16.85 -20.80 -4.50
CA GLU A 135 -16.07 -21.01 -3.27
C GLU A 135 -16.89 -20.52 -2.08
N ASP A 136 -16.55 -20.98 -0.87
CA ASP A 136 -17.20 -20.54 0.35
C ASP A 136 -16.69 -19.13 0.73
N LEU A 137 -17.62 -18.25 1.12
CA LEU A 137 -17.30 -16.93 1.61
C LEU A 137 -17.02 -17.03 3.11
N PRO A 138 -15.83 -16.61 3.59
CA PRO A 138 -15.51 -16.60 5.02
C PRO A 138 -16.44 -15.69 5.84
N ASP A 139 -16.41 -15.83 7.18
CA ASP A 139 -17.19 -15.00 8.09
C ASP A 139 -16.83 -13.51 7.97
N VAL A 140 -15.52 -13.20 7.90
CA VAL A 140 -14.99 -11.84 7.77
C VAL A 140 -14.04 -11.75 6.58
N PHE A 141 -14.24 -10.77 5.73
CA PHE A 141 -13.42 -10.60 4.55
C PHE A 141 -13.16 -9.12 4.24
N PRO A 142 -11.88 -8.70 4.16
CA PRO A 142 -11.54 -7.35 3.71
C PRO A 142 -11.80 -7.20 2.21
N VAL A 143 -12.31 -6.03 1.81
CA VAL A 143 -12.55 -5.66 0.40
C VAL A 143 -11.84 -4.34 0.13
N TYR A 144 -11.03 -4.29 -0.93
CA TYR A 144 -10.18 -3.13 -1.26
C TYR A 144 -10.69 -2.34 -2.47
N ASP A 145 -11.80 -2.77 -3.06
CA ASP A 145 -12.37 -2.21 -4.28
C ASP A 145 -13.85 -1.89 -4.06
N THR A 146 -14.25 -0.65 -4.35
CA THR A 146 -15.63 -0.17 -4.07
C THR A 146 -16.68 -0.83 -4.96
N GLN A 147 -16.32 -1.31 -6.17
CA GLN A 147 -17.25 -2.11 -6.98
C GLN A 147 -17.52 -3.45 -6.33
N MET A 148 -16.49 -4.13 -5.79
CA MET A 148 -16.66 -5.39 -5.08
C MET A 148 -17.50 -5.19 -3.80
N VAL A 149 -17.32 -4.07 -3.07
CA VAL A 149 -18.19 -3.71 -1.94
C VAL A 149 -19.65 -3.64 -2.40
N ALA A 150 -19.93 -2.92 -3.48
CA ALA A 150 -21.29 -2.81 -4.02
C ALA A 150 -21.86 -4.17 -4.44
N ASP A 151 -21.06 -4.99 -5.14
CA ASP A 151 -21.46 -6.32 -5.59
C ASP A 151 -21.81 -7.26 -4.40
N MET A 152 -21.02 -7.20 -3.31
CA MET A 152 -21.29 -7.97 -2.09
C MET A 152 -22.60 -7.54 -1.42
N ILE A 153 -22.87 -6.24 -1.35
CA ILE A 153 -24.11 -5.69 -0.80
C ILE A 153 -25.31 -6.08 -1.68
N GLU A 154 -25.20 -5.89 -3.00
CA GLU A 154 -26.31 -6.13 -3.93
C GLU A 154 -26.69 -7.61 -4.04
N SER A 155 -25.71 -8.50 -3.93
CA SER A 155 -25.93 -9.95 -3.94
C SER A 155 -26.57 -10.47 -2.65
N GLY A 156 -26.63 -9.66 -1.58
CA GLY A 156 -27.09 -10.08 -0.25
C GLY A 156 -26.09 -11.00 0.48
N ARG A 157 -24.83 -11.02 0.05
CA ARG A 157 -23.77 -11.80 0.69
C ARG A 157 -23.14 -11.06 1.88
N ALA A 158 -23.28 -9.72 1.92
CA ALA A 158 -22.80 -8.89 3.03
C ALA A 158 -23.90 -8.73 4.10
N LYS A 159 -23.52 -8.88 5.36
CA LYS A 159 -24.36 -8.64 6.51
C LYS A 159 -24.63 -7.14 6.69
N ASP A 160 -25.89 -6.79 6.98
CA ASP A 160 -26.25 -5.49 7.53
C ASP A 160 -25.82 -5.45 9.01
N ILE A 161 -24.87 -4.58 9.32
CA ILE A 161 -24.26 -4.47 10.66
C ILE A 161 -24.67 -3.17 11.39
N THR A 162 -25.65 -2.45 10.88
CA THR A 162 -26.05 -1.15 11.44
C THR A 162 -26.39 -1.26 12.94
N ASP A 163 -27.24 -2.23 13.28
CA ASP A 163 -27.66 -2.42 14.66
C ASP A 163 -26.54 -3.04 15.52
N ASP A 164 -25.65 -3.85 14.91
CA ASP A 164 -24.48 -4.42 15.59
C ASP A 164 -23.45 -3.33 15.98
N ILE A 165 -23.25 -2.31 15.12
CA ILE A 165 -22.39 -1.16 15.44
C ILE A 165 -22.92 -0.41 16.65
N GLU A 166 -24.23 -0.09 16.68
CA GLU A 166 -24.85 0.62 17.81
C GLU A 166 -24.77 -0.17 19.12
N GLN A 167 -24.85 -1.50 19.03
CA GLN A 167 -24.93 -2.37 20.19
C GLN A 167 -23.56 -2.84 20.70
N TYR A 168 -22.58 -3.10 19.83
CA TYR A 168 -21.37 -3.85 20.20
C TYR A 168 -20.07 -3.09 19.92
N MET A 169 -20.06 -2.06 19.06
CA MET A 169 -18.81 -1.34 18.79
C MET A 169 -18.38 -0.55 20.04
N PRO A 170 -17.17 -0.80 20.59
CA PRO A 170 -16.65 -0.07 21.74
C PRO A 170 -16.50 1.44 21.47
N GLU A 171 -16.71 2.25 22.51
CA GLU A 171 -16.66 3.73 22.46
C GLU A 171 -15.34 4.23 21.79
N ARG A 172 -14.21 3.61 22.14
CA ARG A 172 -12.91 3.94 21.58
C ARG A 172 -12.86 3.78 20.04
N LEU A 173 -13.45 2.72 19.51
CA LEU A 173 -13.56 2.52 18.08
C LEU A 173 -14.52 3.53 17.46
N GLN A 174 -15.67 3.78 18.07
CA GLN A 174 -16.61 4.81 17.61
C GLN A 174 -15.91 6.18 17.47
N GLU A 175 -15.14 6.60 18.49
CA GLU A 175 -14.37 7.85 18.46
C GLU A 175 -13.34 7.92 17.30
N ILE A 176 -12.78 6.77 16.88
CA ILE A 176 -11.87 6.70 15.73
C ILE A 176 -12.67 6.88 14.43
N TYR A 177 -13.76 6.13 14.29
CA TYR A 177 -14.57 6.16 13.06
C TYR A 177 -15.31 7.49 12.87
N ASP A 178 -15.72 8.16 13.94
CA ASP A 178 -16.37 9.48 13.89
C ASP A 178 -15.47 10.57 13.29
N LYS A 179 -14.15 10.37 13.30
CA LYS A 179 -13.19 11.29 12.66
C LYS A 179 -13.12 11.12 11.14
N PHE A 180 -13.61 10.01 10.60
CA PHE A 180 -13.54 9.63 9.19
C PHE A 180 -14.90 9.15 8.68
N PRO A 181 -15.98 9.97 8.78
CA PRO A 181 -17.33 9.55 8.39
C PRO A 181 -17.44 9.17 6.92
N GLU A 182 -16.57 9.73 6.06
CA GLU A 182 -16.50 9.42 4.63
C GLU A 182 -16.15 7.95 4.37
N THR A 183 -15.56 7.24 5.34
CA THR A 183 -15.23 5.81 5.18
C THR A 183 -16.45 4.91 5.16
N TYR A 184 -17.60 5.39 5.64
CA TYR A 184 -18.85 4.65 5.60
C TYR A 184 -19.58 4.76 4.25
N TYR A 185 -19.27 5.75 3.40
CA TYR A 185 -20.00 5.97 2.15
C TYR A 185 -20.06 4.74 1.24
N PRO A 186 -18.93 4.04 0.95
CA PRO A 186 -18.97 2.87 0.07
C PRO A 186 -19.76 1.69 0.62
N VAL A 187 -19.80 1.55 1.95
CA VAL A 187 -20.45 0.42 2.65
C VAL A 187 -21.86 0.75 3.13
N THR A 188 -22.41 1.90 2.74
CA THR A 188 -23.77 2.32 3.11
C THR A 188 -24.70 2.20 1.90
N LYS A 189 -25.84 1.49 2.09
CA LYS A 189 -26.93 1.39 1.12
C LYS A 189 -28.27 1.57 1.82
N ASP A 190 -29.12 2.44 1.29
CA ASP A 190 -30.46 2.73 1.82
C ASP A 190 -30.45 3.08 3.33
N GLY A 191 -29.39 3.77 3.80
CA GLY A 191 -29.20 4.15 5.20
C GLY A 191 -28.78 3.00 6.13
N ARG A 192 -28.42 1.84 5.59
CA ARG A 192 -27.89 0.68 6.33
C ARG A 192 -26.42 0.48 6.04
N ILE A 193 -25.64 0.04 7.01
CA ILE A 193 -24.19 -0.13 6.97
C ILE A 193 -23.85 -1.62 6.84
N TYR A 194 -22.98 -1.97 5.88
CA TYR A 194 -22.60 -3.34 5.52
C TYR A 194 -21.12 -3.66 5.74
N GLY A 195 -20.38 -2.78 6.36
CA GLY A 195 -18.96 -2.97 6.66
C GLY A 195 -18.38 -1.81 7.42
N ILE A 196 -17.15 -1.97 7.88
CA ILE A 196 -16.35 -0.92 8.54
C ILE A 196 -15.02 -0.76 7.84
N ALA A 197 -14.47 0.45 7.83
CA ALA A 197 -13.15 0.70 7.26
C ALA A 197 -12.04 -0.08 7.97
N CYS A 198 -11.08 -0.61 7.23
CA CYS A 198 -9.86 -1.17 7.80
C CYS A 198 -8.97 -0.03 8.32
N ALA A 199 -8.76 0.02 9.64
CA ALA A 199 -7.85 0.95 10.31
C ALA A 199 -7.93 2.40 9.78
N PRO A 200 -9.09 3.09 9.97
CA PRO A 200 -9.29 4.44 9.46
C PRO A 200 -8.23 5.41 10.03
N ARG A 201 -7.54 6.09 9.13
CA ARG A 201 -6.51 7.08 9.44
C ARG A 201 -6.26 7.97 8.23
N LEU A 202 -5.69 9.15 8.44
CA LEU A 202 -5.08 9.90 7.35
C LEU A 202 -3.69 9.32 7.07
N THR A 203 -3.45 8.93 5.84
CA THR A 203 -2.12 8.45 5.42
C THR A 203 -1.08 9.57 5.45
N GLU A 204 0.19 9.19 5.47
CA GLU A 204 1.29 10.16 5.50
C GLU A 204 1.32 10.97 4.20
N GLY A 205 1.60 12.28 4.33
CA GLY A 205 1.88 13.15 3.21
C GLY A 205 3.24 12.85 2.59
N GLU A 206 3.45 13.32 1.38
CA GLU A 206 4.67 13.09 0.63
C GLU A 206 5.72 14.15 0.91
N VAL A 207 6.97 13.75 0.77
CA VAL A 207 8.15 14.61 0.80
C VAL A 207 8.93 14.42 -0.50
N MET A 208 9.68 15.45 -0.88
CA MET A 208 10.63 15.38 -1.98
C MET A 208 11.99 14.95 -1.41
N VAL A 209 12.44 13.77 -1.81
CA VAL A 209 13.76 13.24 -1.42
C VAL A 209 14.76 13.62 -2.49
N ILE A 210 15.82 14.33 -2.09
CA ILE A 210 16.84 14.84 -3.00
C ILE A 210 18.21 14.32 -2.59
N ARG A 211 19.06 14.01 -3.55
CA ARG A 211 20.50 13.84 -3.41
C ARG A 211 21.14 15.18 -2.97
N GLN A 212 21.31 15.35 -1.66
CA GLN A 212 21.88 16.57 -1.10
C GLN A 212 23.31 16.78 -1.57
N ASP A 213 24.08 15.71 -1.62
CA ASP A 213 25.46 15.73 -2.13
C ASP A 213 25.53 16.25 -3.59
N TRP A 214 24.54 15.96 -4.42
CA TRP A 214 24.45 16.50 -5.80
C TRP A 214 24.14 18.00 -5.82
N LEU A 215 23.23 18.44 -4.93
CA LEU A 215 22.97 19.89 -4.78
C LEU A 215 24.23 20.62 -4.33
N ASP A 216 24.95 20.07 -3.33
CA ASP A 216 26.16 20.65 -2.80
C ASP A 216 27.29 20.71 -3.85
N ASN A 217 27.50 19.62 -4.60
CA ASN A 217 28.50 19.54 -5.65
C ASN A 217 28.29 20.58 -6.76
N LEU A 218 27.00 20.84 -7.10
CA LEU A 218 26.65 21.83 -8.12
C LEU A 218 26.35 23.21 -7.55
N ASN A 219 26.48 23.41 -6.22
CA ASN A 219 26.17 24.66 -5.52
C ASN A 219 24.74 25.15 -5.81
N LEU A 220 23.76 24.21 -5.75
CA LEU A 220 22.34 24.46 -5.95
C LEU A 220 21.60 24.43 -4.61
N GLN A 221 20.40 25.02 -4.58
CA GLN A 221 19.45 24.89 -3.50
C GLN A 221 18.34 23.92 -3.89
N ALA A 222 17.68 23.32 -2.89
CA ALA A 222 16.49 22.53 -3.12
C ALA A 222 15.38 23.38 -3.78
N PRO A 223 14.68 22.87 -4.79
CA PRO A 223 13.68 23.64 -5.53
C PRO A 223 12.42 23.85 -4.70
N THR A 224 11.82 25.02 -4.80
CA THR A 224 10.59 25.41 -4.11
C THR A 224 9.40 25.65 -5.04
N ASN A 225 9.63 25.72 -6.34
CA ASN A 225 8.64 25.94 -7.38
C ASN A 225 9.04 25.21 -8.68
N MET A 226 8.14 25.20 -9.68
CA MET A 226 8.35 24.48 -10.94
C MET A 226 9.56 24.93 -11.74
N ASP A 227 9.89 26.21 -11.73
CA ASP A 227 11.03 26.73 -12.50
C ASP A 227 12.35 26.32 -11.85
N GLU A 228 12.43 26.36 -10.53
CA GLU A 228 13.59 25.86 -9.76
C GLU A 228 13.72 24.35 -9.88
N PHE A 229 12.59 23.61 -9.85
CA PHE A 229 12.59 22.17 -10.07
C PHE A 229 13.15 21.81 -11.46
N GLU A 230 12.69 22.51 -12.50
CA GLU A 230 13.23 22.33 -13.85
C GLU A 230 14.72 22.63 -13.92
N ALA A 231 15.20 23.68 -13.26
CA ALA A 231 16.62 24.03 -13.24
C ALA A 231 17.47 22.95 -12.56
N VAL A 232 16.98 22.39 -11.43
CA VAL A 232 17.68 21.34 -10.69
C VAL A 232 17.73 20.04 -11.49
N ILE A 233 16.59 19.56 -12.05
CA ILE A 233 16.59 18.31 -12.82
C ILE A 233 17.46 18.41 -14.08
N LYS A 234 17.50 19.59 -14.71
CA LYS A 234 18.42 19.85 -15.82
C LYS A 234 19.87 19.75 -15.38
N ALA A 235 20.24 20.44 -14.30
CA ALA A 235 21.63 20.43 -13.80
C ALA A 235 22.07 19.02 -13.38
N PHE A 236 21.19 18.26 -12.71
CA PHE A 236 21.45 16.86 -12.33
C PHE A 236 21.67 15.94 -13.54
N THR A 237 21.20 16.33 -14.72
CA THR A 237 21.38 15.55 -15.96
C THR A 237 22.61 16.01 -16.76
N GLU A 238 22.85 17.34 -16.81
CA GLU A 238 23.82 17.91 -17.76
C GLU A 238 25.19 18.21 -17.13
N ASP A 239 25.27 18.43 -15.80
CA ASP A 239 26.41 19.00 -15.12
C ASP A 239 27.20 18.01 -14.23
N ASP A 240 27.05 16.67 -14.49
CA ASP A 240 27.83 15.61 -13.82
C ASP A 240 27.77 15.73 -12.28
N PRO A 241 26.61 15.59 -11.65
CA PRO A 241 26.40 15.88 -10.21
C PRO A 241 27.16 14.94 -9.27
N ASP A 242 27.48 13.72 -9.71
CA ASP A 242 28.24 12.73 -8.96
C ASP A 242 29.76 12.80 -9.21
N GLY A 243 30.20 13.66 -10.15
CA GLY A 243 31.61 13.92 -10.46
C GLY A 243 32.35 12.73 -11.09
N ASN A 244 31.62 11.76 -11.67
CA ASN A 244 32.21 10.55 -12.25
C ASN A 244 32.72 10.74 -13.70
N GLY A 245 32.45 11.89 -14.30
CA GLY A 245 32.86 12.25 -15.69
C GLY A 245 32.03 11.62 -16.78
N LYS A 246 30.85 11.05 -16.45
CA LYS A 246 29.94 10.43 -17.40
C LYS A 246 28.60 11.16 -17.43
N LYS A 247 27.83 10.84 -18.48
CA LYS A 247 26.42 11.29 -18.60
C LYS A 247 25.51 10.11 -18.36
N ASP A 248 25.41 9.67 -17.10
CA ASP A 248 24.65 8.49 -16.68
C ASP A 248 23.64 8.81 -15.56
N THR A 249 23.46 10.10 -15.26
CA THR A 249 22.51 10.61 -14.29
C THR A 249 21.39 11.43 -14.94
N TYR A 250 20.24 11.53 -14.25
CA TYR A 250 19.15 12.41 -14.61
C TYR A 250 18.42 12.95 -13.35
N GLY A 251 17.57 13.96 -13.56
CA GLY A 251 17.03 14.71 -12.43
C GLY A 251 15.99 13.97 -11.62
N PHE A 252 14.91 13.46 -12.23
CA PHE A 252 13.74 13.00 -11.51
C PHE A 252 13.24 11.64 -11.98
N ALA A 253 13.06 10.70 -11.02
CA ALA A 253 12.41 9.43 -11.23
C ALA A 253 10.95 9.47 -10.72
N TYR A 254 10.02 9.01 -11.55
CA TYR A 254 8.61 8.91 -11.23
C TYR A 254 7.98 7.72 -11.95
N ALA A 255 6.84 7.25 -11.44
CA ALA A 255 6.02 6.24 -12.07
C ALA A 255 4.87 6.88 -12.86
N GLY A 256 4.65 6.46 -14.08
CA GLY A 256 3.46 6.82 -14.88
C GLY A 256 2.28 5.87 -14.65
N ASP A 257 2.47 4.89 -13.78
CA ASP A 257 1.40 4.03 -13.32
C ASP A 257 0.41 4.80 -12.43
N GLY A 258 -0.80 4.27 -12.21
CA GLY A 258 -1.79 4.95 -11.38
C GLY A 258 -2.24 6.32 -11.91
N LEU A 259 -2.21 6.57 -13.23
CA LEU A 259 -2.61 7.83 -13.86
C LEU A 259 -1.78 9.04 -13.38
N TYR A 260 -0.48 8.85 -13.19
CA TYR A 260 0.43 9.89 -12.66
C TYR A 260 0.06 10.40 -11.26
N ASN A 261 -0.61 9.55 -10.49
CA ASN A 261 -0.98 9.76 -9.10
C ASN A 261 -0.89 8.41 -8.37
N THR A 262 0.29 8.05 -7.92
CA THR A 262 0.52 6.78 -7.22
C THR A 262 0.06 6.84 -5.77
N GLY A 263 0.06 8.05 -5.17
CA GLY A 263 -0.36 8.31 -3.81
C GLY A 263 0.61 7.81 -2.72
N TRP A 264 1.83 7.33 -3.08
CA TRP A 264 2.74 6.76 -2.06
C TRP A 264 4.23 6.77 -2.39
N VAL A 265 4.67 6.38 -3.58
CA VAL A 265 6.08 6.29 -3.99
C VAL A 265 6.23 6.70 -5.43
N SER A 266 7.28 7.42 -5.76
CA SER A 266 7.60 7.88 -7.12
C SER A 266 6.46 8.67 -7.77
N ASP A 267 5.79 9.50 -6.95
CA ASP A 267 4.57 10.20 -7.33
C ASP A 267 4.88 11.58 -7.94
N PRO A 268 4.42 11.87 -9.18
CA PRO A 268 4.56 13.19 -9.77
C PRO A 268 3.39 14.15 -9.48
N VAL A 269 2.40 13.78 -8.64
CA VAL A 269 1.13 14.49 -8.51
C VAL A 269 1.29 15.94 -8.06
N SER A 270 2.27 16.24 -7.19
CA SER A 270 2.55 17.60 -6.73
C SER A 270 2.98 18.53 -7.88
N LEU A 271 3.59 17.99 -8.94
CA LEU A 271 3.94 18.77 -10.14
C LEU A 271 2.69 19.18 -10.92
N PHE A 272 1.67 18.32 -10.99
CA PHE A 272 0.37 18.67 -11.57
C PHE A 272 -0.36 19.68 -10.69
N SER A 273 -0.37 19.45 -9.38
CA SER A 273 -0.98 20.36 -8.41
C SER A 273 -0.42 21.80 -8.49
N ALA A 274 0.84 21.97 -8.89
CA ALA A 274 1.42 23.29 -9.10
C ALA A 274 0.62 24.17 -10.07
N ASN A 275 -0.12 23.57 -11.01
CA ASN A 275 -0.93 24.25 -12.02
C ASN A 275 -2.45 24.02 -11.85
N THR A 276 -2.86 23.05 -11.05
CA THR A 276 -4.27 22.67 -10.88
C THR A 276 -4.81 22.96 -9.47
N GLY A 277 -3.91 23.32 -8.53
CA GLY A 277 -4.28 23.45 -7.12
C GLY A 277 -4.82 22.13 -6.58
N LYS A 278 -6.02 22.15 -6.01
CA LYS A 278 -6.67 20.96 -5.44
C LYS A 278 -7.14 19.94 -6.50
N ASN A 279 -7.28 20.35 -7.76
CA ASN A 279 -7.79 19.47 -8.82
C ASN A 279 -6.69 18.57 -9.38
N ILE A 280 -6.18 17.67 -8.56
CA ILE A 280 -5.11 16.74 -8.92
C ILE A 280 -5.63 15.59 -9.81
N PRO A 281 -4.81 15.09 -10.74
CA PRO A 281 -5.19 13.95 -11.58
C PRO A 281 -5.69 12.75 -10.78
N GLY A 282 -6.67 12.03 -11.33
CA GLY A 282 -7.22 10.82 -10.72
C GLY A 282 -8.18 11.06 -9.54
N SER A 283 -8.37 12.31 -9.11
CA SER A 283 -9.17 12.66 -7.93
C SER A 283 -10.38 13.54 -8.27
N TRP A 284 -11.44 13.40 -7.47
CA TRP A 284 -12.61 14.27 -7.51
C TRP A 284 -12.54 15.27 -6.37
N GLN A 285 -12.55 16.55 -6.70
CA GLN A 285 -12.46 17.66 -5.74
C GLN A 285 -13.52 18.73 -6.03
N GLU A 286 -13.88 19.51 -5.01
CA GLU A 286 -14.84 20.59 -5.20
C GLU A 286 -14.28 21.71 -6.09
N ASP A 287 -15.11 22.14 -7.03
CA ASP A 287 -14.93 23.39 -7.76
C ASP A 287 -15.39 24.61 -6.92
N GLU A 288 -15.28 25.81 -7.48
CA GLU A 288 -15.69 27.07 -6.82
C GLU A 288 -17.19 27.11 -6.46
N ASN A 289 -18.01 26.28 -7.08
CA ASN A 289 -19.46 26.21 -6.87
C ASN A 289 -19.87 25.11 -5.89
N GLY A 290 -18.91 24.33 -5.36
CA GLY A 290 -19.14 23.20 -4.47
C GLY A 290 -19.63 21.95 -5.18
N ASN A 291 -19.35 21.82 -6.49
CA ASN A 291 -19.57 20.60 -7.26
C ASN A 291 -18.27 19.83 -7.40
N LEU A 292 -18.35 18.50 -7.46
CA LEU A 292 -17.20 17.68 -7.73
C LEU A 292 -16.81 17.73 -9.21
N MET A 293 -15.53 17.92 -9.44
CA MET A 293 -14.90 17.93 -10.75
C MET A 293 -13.77 16.90 -10.77
N TYR A 294 -13.62 16.19 -11.89
CA TYR A 294 -12.51 15.24 -12.08
C TYR A 294 -11.22 15.97 -12.42
N GLY A 295 -10.20 15.82 -11.60
CA GLY A 295 -8.97 16.61 -11.71
C GLY A 295 -8.19 16.37 -13.01
N SER A 296 -8.23 15.17 -13.58
CA SER A 296 -7.49 14.86 -14.81
C SER A 296 -7.96 15.63 -16.06
N ILE A 297 -9.18 16.20 -16.04
CA ILE A 297 -9.66 17.04 -17.15
C ILE A 297 -9.48 18.55 -16.89
N HIS A 298 -8.86 18.92 -15.77
CA HIS A 298 -8.59 20.32 -15.46
C HIS A 298 -7.57 20.91 -16.42
N GLU A 299 -7.84 22.11 -16.95
CA GLU A 299 -7.00 22.74 -17.99
C GLU A 299 -5.56 23.00 -17.56
N GLY A 300 -5.32 23.21 -16.26
CA GLY A 300 -3.97 23.39 -15.69
C GLY A 300 -3.02 22.21 -15.93
N ASN A 301 -3.53 21.00 -16.15
CA ASN A 301 -2.70 19.83 -16.49
C ASN A 301 -1.89 20.04 -17.79
N ARG A 302 -2.43 20.86 -18.71
CA ARG A 302 -1.75 21.20 -19.96
C ARG A 302 -0.35 21.77 -19.72
N ALA A 303 -0.21 22.71 -18.79
CA ALA A 303 1.08 23.34 -18.49
C ALA A 303 2.11 22.35 -17.93
N THR A 304 1.68 21.43 -17.06
CA THR A 304 2.55 20.39 -16.52
C THR A 304 2.95 19.40 -17.62
N LEU A 305 2.00 18.95 -18.44
CA LEU A 305 2.30 18.03 -19.55
C LEU A 305 3.28 18.63 -20.58
N GLU A 306 3.17 19.93 -20.91
CA GLU A 306 4.14 20.62 -21.77
C GLU A 306 5.55 20.62 -21.17
N ARG A 307 5.67 20.87 -19.85
CA ARG A 307 6.97 20.83 -19.15
C ARG A 307 7.52 19.41 -19.14
N MET A 308 6.72 18.41 -18.77
CA MET A 308 7.15 17.02 -18.75
C MET A 308 7.55 16.51 -20.14
N ALA A 309 6.86 16.90 -21.20
CA ALA A 309 7.27 16.60 -22.58
C ALA A 309 8.63 17.19 -22.93
N LYS A 310 8.88 18.44 -22.55
CA LYS A 310 10.19 19.09 -22.71
C LYS A 310 11.27 18.36 -21.91
N TRP A 311 10.99 18.00 -20.65
CA TRP A 311 11.93 17.30 -19.79
C TRP A 311 12.27 15.90 -20.33
N HIS A 312 11.25 15.17 -20.78
CA HIS A 312 11.43 13.85 -21.41
C HIS A 312 12.29 13.95 -22.68
N ALA A 313 12.00 14.89 -23.57
CA ALA A 313 12.74 15.11 -24.81
C ALA A 313 14.22 15.43 -24.58
N ASN A 314 14.56 16.04 -23.42
CA ASN A 314 15.93 16.38 -23.04
C ASN A 314 16.59 15.29 -22.14
N GLY A 315 15.88 14.23 -21.77
CA GLY A 315 16.39 13.17 -20.90
C GLY A 315 16.55 13.59 -19.44
N TRP A 316 15.87 14.67 -18.98
CA TRP A 316 15.99 15.16 -17.61
C TRP A 316 15.16 14.37 -16.59
N ILE A 317 14.22 13.57 -17.07
CA ILE A 317 13.35 12.70 -16.27
C ILE A 317 13.45 11.25 -16.76
N PHE A 318 12.97 10.33 -15.92
CA PHE A 318 13.00 8.91 -16.23
C PHE A 318 12.27 8.59 -17.55
N GLN A 319 12.99 7.98 -18.51
CA GLN A 319 12.52 7.82 -19.87
C GLN A 319 11.48 6.72 -20.07
N GLU A 320 11.40 5.75 -19.13
CA GLU A 320 10.51 4.59 -19.21
C GLU A 320 9.36 4.67 -18.20
N ALA A 321 9.12 5.84 -17.59
CA ALA A 321 8.20 6.04 -16.50
C ALA A 321 6.77 5.52 -16.76
N ALA A 322 6.24 5.71 -17.99
CA ALA A 322 4.87 5.30 -18.33
C ALA A 322 4.62 3.79 -18.30
N ALA A 323 5.68 2.99 -18.40
CA ALA A 323 5.63 1.54 -18.35
C ALA A 323 6.14 0.97 -17.01
N THR A 324 6.43 1.85 -16.05
CA THR A 324 7.17 1.49 -14.84
C THR A 324 6.30 1.71 -13.60
N GLY A 325 6.26 0.71 -12.74
CA GLY A 325 5.62 0.78 -11.43
C GLY A 325 6.43 1.60 -10.41
N ALA A 326 5.80 1.92 -9.30
CA ALA A 326 6.36 2.81 -8.29
C ALA A 326 7.70 2.33 -7.71
N TRP A 327 7.84 1.04 -7.42
CA TRP A 327 9.08 0.45 -6.88
C TRP A 327 10.22 0.44 -7.91
N ASP A 328 9.92 0.13 -9.17
CA ASP A 328 10.93 0.13 -10.22
C ASP A 328 11.44 1.55 -10.53
N ALA A 329 10.55 2.55 -10.44
CA ALA A 329 10.95 3.96 -10.54
C ALA A 329 11.82 4.38 -9.35
N MET A 330 11.50 3.94 -8.11
CA MET A 330 12.35 4.17 -6.94
C MET A 330 13.74 3.53 -7.10
N SER A 331 13.83 2.37 -7.76
CA SER A 331 15.10 1.70 -8.02
C SER A 331 16.08 2.58 -8.81
N GLN A 332 15.57 3.49 -9.63
CA GLN A 332 16.42 4.43 -10.35
C GLN A 332 17.19 5.38 -9.43
N PHE A 333 16.59 5.72 -8.29
CA PHE A 333 17.26 6.51 -7.24
C PHE A 333 18.28 5.65 -6.48
N THR A 334 17.90 4.45 -6.05
CA THR A 334 18.79 3.55 -5.27
C THR A 334 19.95 3.01 -6.10
N GLU A 335 19.83 2.94 -7.42
CA GLU A 335 20.92 2.65 -8.36
C GLU A 335 21.84 3.85 -8.64
N GLY A 336 21.58 5.01 -8.03
CA GLY A 336 22.40 6.21 -8.18
C GLY A 336 22.20 6.96 -9.49
N LYS A 337 21.13 6.69 -10.24
CA LYS A 337 20.85 7.29 -11.54
C LYS A 337 20.02 8.56 -11.46
N ALA A 338 19.05 8.61 -10.52
CA ALA A 338 18.14 9.73 -10.33
C ALA A 338 18.51 10.56 -9.10
N GLY A 339 18.31 11.88 -9.17
CA GLY A 339 18.64 12.81 -8.10
C GLY A 339 17.45 13.21 -7.22
N ILE A 340 16.23 13.08 -7.73
CA ILE A 340 14.98 13.44 -7.03
C ILE A 340 13.98 12.29 -7.12
N LEU A 341 13.28 12.06 -6.01
CA LEU A 341 12.15 11.17 -5.86
C LEU A 341 11.10 11.85 -4.97
N ILE A 342 9.81 11.63 -5.23
CA ILE A 342 8.72 12.12 -4.37
C ILE A 342 7.96 10.92 -3.81
N GLY A 343 7.63 10.94 -2.52
CA GLY A 343 6.85 9.88 -1.90
C GLY A 343 6.72 10.05 -0.38
N ARG A 344 6.07 9.10 0.27
CA ARG A 344 5.82 9.14 1.71
C ARG A 344 7.14 9.03 2.51
N PRO A 345 7.24 9.61 3.72
CA PRO A 345 8.49 9.72 4.49
C PRO A 345 9.22 8.40 4.76
N TRP A 346 8.49 7.30 4.87
CA TRP A 346 9.09 5.98 5.11
C TRP A 346 10.04 5.52 4.00
N ILE A 347 9.92 6.07 2.78
CA ILE A 347 10.86 5.76 1.68
C ILE A 347 12.29 6.18 2.02
N MET A 348 12.50 7.12 2.94
CA MET A 348 13.84 7.53 3.40
C MET A 348 14.66 6.35 3.92
N GLY A 349 14.00 5.34 4.52
CA GLY A 349 14.65 4.08 4.90
C GLY A 349 15.15 3.29 3.70
N SER A 350 14.32 3.17 2.66
CA SER A 350 14.62 2.38 1.45
C SER A 350 15.62 3.06 0.51
N VAL A 351 15.53 4.38 0.34
CA VAL A 351 16.46 5.10 -0.55
C VAL A 351 17.91 5.10 -0.07
N ARG A 352 18.15 4.78 1.20
CA ARG A 352 19.52 4.60 1.74
C ARG A 352 20.32 3.51 1.02
N ASP A 353 19.65 2.59 0.34
CA ASP A 353 20.31 1.56 -0.45
C ASP A 353 21.20 2.14 -1.56
N VAL A 354 20.99 3.41 -1.95
CA VAL A 354 21.90 4.14 -2.85
C VAL A 354 23.35 4.14 -2.33
N THR A 355 23.58 4.08 -1.02
CA THR A 355 24.92 4.04 -0.43
C THR A 355 25.69 2.75 -0.77
N THR A 356 25.03 1.72 -1.30
CA THR A 356 25.70 0.51 -1.80
C THR A 356 26.47 0.78 -3.09
N VAL A 357 26.00 1.71 -3.92
CA VAL A 357 26.61 2.10 -5.20
C VAL A 357 27.34 3.45 -5.10
N ALA A 358 26.91 4.32 -4.21
CA ALA A 358 27.49 5.63 -3.92
C ALA A 358 27.67 5.79 -2.40
N PRO A 359 28.77 5.28 -1.80
CA PRO A 359 28.95 5.23 -0.35
C PRO A 359 28.89 6.59 0.38
N ASP A 360 29.21 7.67 -0.32
CA ASP A 360 29.20 9.04 0.21
C ASP A 360 27.88 9.79 -0.09
N ALA A 361 26.86 9.10 -0.63
CA ALA A 361 25.58 9.71 -0.94
C ALA A 361 24.89 10.24 0.32
N VAL A 362 24.40 11.47 0.24
CA VAL A 362 23.59 12.12 1.27
C VAL A 362 22.22 12.42 0.70
N MET A 363 21.17 11.88 1.32
CA MET A 363 19.79 12.14 0.97
C MET A 363 19.16 13.06 1.99
N LYS A 364 18.25 13.94 1.55
CA LYS A 364 17.50 14.80 2.45
C LYS A 364 16.07 14.95 1.99
N ALA A 365 15.13 14.99 2.97
CA ALA A 365 13.74 15.28 2.72
C ALA A 365 13.49 16.78 2.66
N TYR A 366 12.64 17.20 1.71
CA TYR A 366 12.21 18.58 1.52
C TYR A 366 10.69 18.61 1.30
N PRO A 367 10.01 19.75 1.57
CA PRO A 367 8.63 19.94 1.15
C PRO A 367 8.51 19.74 -0.36
N THR A 368 7.34 19.31 -0.83
CA THR A 368 7.03 19.38 -2.25
C THR A 368 7.02 20.82 -2.74
N ILE A 369 7.18 21.02 -4.04
CA ILE A 369 7.19 22.38 -4.62
C ILE A 369 5.87 23.10 -4.34
N ARG A 370 5.87 24.43 -4.49
CA ARG A 370 4.67 25.27 -4.36
C ARG A 370 4.19 25.77 -5.72
N GLN A 371 2.94 26.20 -5.76
CA GLN A 371 2.37 26.94 -6.88
C GLN A 371 3.11 28.27 -7.09
N ASP A 372 3.05 28.86 -8.29
CA ASP A 372 3.72 30.14 -8.62
C ASP A 372 3.23 31.32 -7.75
N ASN A 373 2.02 31.24 -7.23
CA ASN A 373 1.45 32.23 -6.30
C ASN A 373 1.91 32.05 -4.84
N GLY A 374 2.72 31.00 -4.55
CA GLY A 374 3.19 30.64 -3.22
C GLY A 374 2.24 29.76 -2.41
N GLU A 375 1.04 29.44 -2.94
CA GLU A 375 0.13 28.50 -2.32
C GLU A 375 0.72 27.08 -2.33
N PRO A 376 0.28 26.17 -1.43
CA PRO A 376 0.76 24.80 -1.41
C PRO A 376 0.35 24.04 -2.67
N THR A 377 1.12 23.03 -3.03
CA THR A 377 0.67 21.92 -3.86
C THR A 377 -0.03 20.89 -3.00
N TYR A 378 -0.88 20.10 -3.61
CA TYR A 378 -1.69 19.10 -2.91
C TYR A 378 -1.32 17.69 -3.37
N GLN A 379 -1.58 16.74 -2.50
CA GLN A 379 -1.25 15.34 -2.66
C GLN A 379 -2.49 14.49 -2.38
N ASN A 380 -2.53 13.31 -2.94
CA ASN A 380 -3.59 12.37 -2.64
C ASN A 380 -3.44 11.83 -1.20
N ALA A 381 -4.57 11.68 -0.51
CA ALA A 381 -4.63 11.04 0.79
C ALA A 381 -5.61 9.88 0.75
N GLU A 382 -5.26 8.82 1.45
CA GLU A 382 -6.18 7.72 1.75
C GLU A 382 -6.61 7.82 3.21
N VAL A 383 -7.85 7.46 3.48
CA VAL A 383 -8.43 7.52 4.83
C VAL A 383 -8.65 6.14 5.44
N ASN A 384 -8.39 5.07 4.68
CA ASN A 384 -8.48 3.68 5.14
C ASN A 384 -7.73 2.72 4.20
N ASP A 385 -7.54 1.47 4.66
CA ASP A 385 -6.93 0.38 3.91
C ASP A 385 -8.00 -0.63 3.39
N GLY A 386 -9.10 -0.16 2.83
CA GLY A 386 -10.24 -0.99 2.44
C GLY A 386 -11.28 -1.16 3.55
N TRP A 387 -12.19 -2.10 3.38
CA TRP A 387 -13.33 -2.32 4.28
C TRP A 387 -13.38 -3.77 4.74
N LEU A 388 -13.60 -3.99 6.03
CA LEU A 388 -14.01 -5.29 6.57
C LEU A 388 -15.51 -5.46 6.32
N MET A 389 -15.87 -6.49 5.58
CA MET A 389 -17.23 -6.92 5.37
C MET A 389 -17.46 -8.27 6.04
N PHE A 390 -18.70 -8.56 6.34
CA PHE A 390 -19.10 -9.74 7.10
C PHE A 390 -20.07 -10.57 6.27
N ASN A 391 -19.92 -11.89 6.33
CA ASN A 391 -20.86 -12.82 5.71
C ASN A 391 -22.26 -12.60 6.28
N ALA A 392 -23.29 -12.63 5.42
CA ALA A 392 -24.68 -12.42 5.82
C ALA A 392 -25.13 -13.35 6.97
N ASP A 393 -24.56 -14.56 7.04
CA ASP A 393 -24.87 -15.57 8.05
C ASP A 393 -24.00 -15.50 9.32
N PHE A 394 -23.07 -14.53 9.42
CA PHE A 394 -22.19 -14.39 10.58
C PHE A 394 -22.96 -13.83 11.79
N GLU A 395 -22.91 -14.54 12.93
CA GLU A 395 -23.72 -14.21 14.12
C GLU A 395 -22.90 -13.63 15.31
N HIS A 396 -21.55 -13.66 15.27
CA HIS A 396 -20.68 -13.35 16.40
C HIS A 396 -20.06 -11.93 16.33
N MET A 397 -20.88 -10.92 16.02
CA MET A 397 -20.42 -9.53 15.91
C MET A 397 -19.92 -8.94 17.24
N ASP A 398 -20.51 -9.34 18.36
CA ASP A 398 -20.09 -8.96 19.70
C ASP A 398 -18.64 -9.37 20.00
N GLN A 399 -18.32 -10.66 19.78
CA GLN A 399 -16.97 -11.19 19.98
C GLN A 399 -15.98 -10.64 18.94
N PHE A 400 -16.45 -10.42 17.69
CA PHE A 400 -15.61 -9.78 16.68
C PHE A 400 -15.20 -8.36 17.10
N PHE A 401 -16.11 -7.52 17.57
CA PHE A 401 -15.79 -6.18 18.04
C PHE A 401 -14.88 -6.17 19.27
N GLU A 402 -15.03 -7.13 20.19
CA GLU A 402 -14.09 -7.29 21.31
C GLU A 402 -12.66 -7.65 20.84
N TYR A 403 -12.55 -8.53 19.85
CA TYR A 403 -11.27 -8.86 19.23
C TYR A 403 -10.69 -7.68 18.46
N TYR A 404 -11.51 -6.99 17.68
CA TYR A 404 -11.05 -5.88 16.85
C TYR A 404 -10.57 -4.71 17.68
N ASP A 405 -11.29 -4.37 18.77
CA ASP A 405 -10.85 -3.37 19.74
C ASP A 405 -9.53 -3.76 20.43
N TRP A 406 -9.39 -5.04 20.79
CA TRP A 406 -8.15 -5.55 21.36
C TRP A 406 -6.94 -5.37 20.42
N LEU A 407 -7.11 -5.45 19.09
CA LEU A 407 -6.03 -5.16 18.17
C LEU A 407 -5.53 -3.70 18.27
N TYR A 408 -6.41 -2.78 18.62
CA TYR A 408 -6.04 -1.38 18.84
C TYR A 408 -5.24 -1.15 20.13
N ASP A 409 -5.23 -2.08 21.08
CA ASP A 409 -4.33 -1.99 22.22
C ASP A 409 -2.85 -1.91 21.79
N GLY A 410 -2.48 -2.62 20.73
CA GLY A 410 -1.14 -2.53 20.12
C GLY A 410 -0.80 -1.13 19.59
N ALA A 411 -1.79 -0.42 19.05
CA ALA A 411 -1.61 0.95 18.55
C ALA A 411 -1.57 1.99 19.68
N PHE A 412 -2.38 1.80 20.73
CA PHE A 412 -2.44 2.70 21.89
C PHE A 412 -1.42 2.39 22.97
N GLY A 413 -0.78 1.21 22.95
CA GLY A 413 0.13 0.73 24.00
C GLY A 413 -0.59 0.44 25.31
N THR A 414 -1.79 -0.07 25.22
CA THR A 414 -2.64 -0.42 26.37
C THR A 414 -2.77 -1.92 26.52
N GLY A 415 -3.30 -2.37 27.62
CA GLY A 415 -3.51 -3.78 27.90
C GLY A 415 -2.18 -4.56 27.91
N ASP A 416 -2.11 -5.59 27.09
CA ASP A 416 -0.96 -6.49 26.98
C ASP A 416 0.13 -5.97 26.02
N PHE A 417 -0.08 -4.83 25.32
CA PHE A 417 0.74 -4.37 24.19
C PHE A 417 1.47 -3.06 24.44
N GLN A 418 2.39 -3.05 25.38
CA GLN A 418 3.12 -1.83 25.72
C GLN A 418 4.06 -1.34 24.59
N TYR A 419 4.64 -2.25 23.80
CA TYR A 419 5.67 -1.92 22.79
C TYR A 419 5.33 -2.49 21.40
N GLY A 420 4.39 -3.40 21.32
CA GLY A 420 3.97 -4.15 20.14
C GLY A 420 3.13 -5.33 20.56
N TYR A 421 2.92 -6.29 19.65
CA TYR A 421 2.09 -7.47 19.94
C TYR A 421 2.87 -8.57 20.65
N LEU A 422 4.09 -8.87 20.19
CA LEU A 422 4.84 -10.04 20.64
C LEU A 422 6.33 -9.70 20.82
N GLU A 423 6.81 -9.83 22.06
CA GLU A 423 8.23 -9.80 22.35
C GLU A 423 8.96 -10.93 21.58
N ASN A 424 10.14 -10.64 21.08
CA ASN A 424 10.95 -11.46 20.17
C ASN A 424 10.42 -11.57 18.71
N TYR A 425 9.37 -10.82 18.34
CA TYR A 425 8.84 -10.80 16.97
C TYR A 425 8.78 -9.39 16.39
N ASP A 426 8.02 -8.49 16.97
CA ASP A 426 7.92 -7.10 16.51
C ASP A 426 8.66 -6.09 17.42
N TYR A 427 9.10 -6.53 18.60
CA TYR A 427 10.04 -5.83 19.48
C TYR A 427 10.82 -6.83 20.35
N ASP A 428 11.90 -6.36 21.01
CA ASP A 428 12.63 -7.08 22.07
C ASP A 428 13.09 -6.10 23.14
N ILE A 429 13.47 -6.62 24.31
CA ILE A 429 14.06 -5.85 25.41
C ILE A 429 15.50 -6.29 25.63
N VAL A 430 16.46 -5.49 25.15
CA VAL A 430 17.88 -5.75 25.22
C VAL A 430 18.55 -4.77 26.18
N ASN A 431 19.09 -5.25 27.32
CA ASN A 431 19.72 -4.42 28.34
C ASN A 431 18.81 -3.32 28.90
N ASP A 432 17.54 -3.63 29.12
CA ASP A 432 16.49 -2.70 29.58
C ASP A 432 16.09 -1.62 28.53
N GLU A 433 16.52 -1.75 27.28
CA GLU A 433 16.11 -0.90 26.17
C GLU A 433 15.22 -1.65 25.21
N VAL A 434 14.14 -1.01 24.74
CA VAL A 434 13.25 -1.58 23.72
C VAL A 434 13.89 -1.43 22.35
N VAL A 435 13.93 -2.53 21.60
CA VAL A 435 14.52 -2.61 20.27
C VAL A 435 13.50 -3.13 19.28
N PHE A 436 13.41 -2.51 18.12
CA PHE A 436 12.49 -2.86 17.02
C PHE A 436 13.24 -3.39 15.77
N ASP A 437 14.51 -3.74 15.90
CA ASP A 437 15.29 -4.35 14.81
C ASP A 437 15.20 -5.87 14.90
N CYS A 438 14.36 -6.43 14.06
CA CYS A 438 14.11 -7.87 13.98
C CYS A 438 15.37 -8.72 13.66
N LYS A 439 16.41 -8.14 13.10
CA LYS A 439 17.70 -8.83 12.86
C LYS A 439 18.41 -9.24 14.13
N LEU A 440 17.98 -8.71 15.27
CA LEU A 440 18.49 -9.12 16.58
C LEU A 440 17.93 -10.48 17.03
N PHE A 441 16.76 -10.88 16.55
CA PHE A 441 16.08 -12.10 16.99
C PHE A 441 16.65 -13.33 16.28
N ASP A 442 16.81 -13.27 14.97
CA ASP A 442 17.49 -14.31 14.18
C ASP A 442 18.24 -13.70 12.99
N PRO A 443 19.58 -13.57 13.07
CA PRO A 443 20.40 -13.07 11.98
C PRO A 443 20.33 -13.91 10.70
N ALA A 444 19.77 -15.13 10.75
CA ALA A 444 19.59 -16.01 9.61
C ALA A 444 18.27 -15.75 8.87
N LEU A 445 17.33 -15.01 9.48
CA LEU A 445 16.07 -14.61 8.85
C LEU A 445 16.28 -13.30 8.09
N ASP A 446 15.97 -13.29 6.78
CA ASP A 446 15.96 -12.06 5.97
C ASP A 446 14.73 -11.20 6.30
N SER A 447 13.70 -11.76 6.95
CA SER A 447 12.53 -11.09 7.48
C SER A 447 11.96 -11.88 8.65
N VAL A 448 11.47 -11.18 9.67
CA VAL A 448 10.77 -11.78 10.81
C VAL A 448 9.28 -11.83 10.53
N PHE A 449 8.61 -12.82 11.13
CA PHE A 449 7.18 -12.88 11.24
C PHE A 449 6.63 -11.55 11.82
N ASP A 450 5.71 -10.93 11.09
CA ASP A 450 5.01 -9.71 11.53
C ASP A 450 3.67 -10.11 12.17
N PRO A 451 3.51 -10.00 13.50
CA PRO A 451 2.28 -10.37 14.19
C PRO A 451 1.05 -9.63 13.63
N GLY A 452 1.19 -8.37 13.23
CA GLY A 452 0.12 -7.59 12.64
C GLY A 452 -0.44 -8.19 11.36
N LYS A 453 0.41 -8.85 10.57
CA LYS A 453 0.00 -9.56 9.35
C LYS A 453 -0.77 -10.86 9.61
N SER A 454 -0.78 -11.37 10.82
CA SER A 454 -1.54 -12.57 11.22
C SER A 454 -2.90 -12.25 11.85
N THR A 455 -3.30 -10.98 11.84
CA THR A 455 -4.63 -10.54 12.26
C THR A 455 -5.62 -10.52 11.09
N VAL A 456 -6.86 -10.13 11.33
CA VAL A 456 -7.86 -9.91 10.27
C VAL A 456 -7.49 -8.75 9.33
N LEU A 457 -6.67 -7.82 9.80
CA LEU A 457 -6.20 -6.68 9.01
C LEU A 457 -5.00 -7.04 8.12
N LYS A 458 -4.76 -6.27 7.09
CA LYS A 458 -3.56 -6.38 6.23
C LYS A 458 -2.29 -5.98 6.98
N ASN A 459 -2.40 -4.94 7.81
CA ASN A 459 -1.34 -4.43 8.66
C ASN A 459 -1.92 -4.15 10.05
N ALA A 460 -1.08 -4.10 11.08
CA ALA A 460 -1.49 -3.64 12.40
C ALA A 460 -2.13 -2.24 12.32
N PRO A 461 -3.13 -1.93 13.16
CA PRO A 461 -3.63 -0.57 13.27
C PRO A 461 -2.50 0.40 13.62
N VAL A 462 -2.38 1.48 12.86
CA VAL A 462 -1.43 2.56 13.13
C VAL A 462 -2.24 3.83 13.38
N LEU A 463 -2.07 4.42 14.56
CA LEU A 463 -2.58 5.75 14.84
C LEU A 463 -1.71 6.79 14.12
N ASP A 464 -1.91 8.05 14.39
CA ASP A 464 -1.23 9.18 13.72
C ASP A 464 0.30 9.07 13.82
N ALA A 465 0.92 8.35 12.88
CA ALA A 465 2.38 8.16 12.82
C ALA A 465 3.11 9.48 12.62
N MET A 466 2.60 10.37 11.76
CA MET A 466 3.22 11.68 11.50
C MET A 466 3.33 12.49 12.78
N GLN A 467 2.28 12.52 13.60
CA GLN A 467 2.31 13.25 14.87
C GLN A 467 3.29 12.63 15.86
N SER A 468 3.38 11.30 15.92
CA SER A 468 4.33 10.60 16.78
C SER A 468 5.79 10.96 16.44
N TYR A 469 6.15 10.91 15.17
CA TYR A 469 7.47 11.31 14.69
C TYR A 469 7.74 12.82 14.91
N ALA A 470 6.75 13.68 14.66
CA ALA A 470 6.90 15.12 14.91
C ALA A 470 7.12 15.44 16.39
N ASN A 471 6.44 14.72 17.30
CA ASN A 471 6.65 14.85 18.74
C ASN A 471 8.11 14.53 19.13
N VAL A 472 8.63 13.40 18.63
CA VAL A 472 10.02 12.98 18.87
C VAL A 472 11.02 13.97 18.25
N ALA A 473 10.82 14.38 17.02
CA ALA A 473 11.69 15.37 16.35
C ALA A 473 11.73 16.71 17.09
N SER A 474 10.65 17.10 17.78
CA SER A 474 10.59 18.30 18.62
C SER A 474 11.30 18.15 19.97
N GLY A 475 11.83 16.96 20.28
CA GLY A 475 12.48 16.63 21.56
C GLY A 475 11.50 16.31 22.69
N LYS A 476 10.26 16.00 22.40
CA LYS A 476 9.28 15.51 23.37
C LYS A 476 9.67 14.09 23.81
N GLU A 477 9.64 13.83 25.11
CA GLU A 477 9.88 12.49 25.64
C GLU A 477 8.76 11.53 25.19
N PRO A 478 9.10 10.36 24.60
CA PRO A 478 8.11 9.39 24.14
C PRO A 478 7.26 8.86 25.28
N THR A 479 5.95 8.83 25.06
CA THR A 479 4.96 8.37 26.07
C THR A 479 4.02 7.28 25.54
N THR A 480 4.01 7.06 24.23
CA THR A 480 3.18 6.03 23.57
C THR A 480 4.07 5.04 22.81
N PRO A 481 3.63 3.82 22.53
CA PRO A 481 4.39 2.86 21.72
C PRO A 481 4.78 3.42 20.36
N ALA A 482 3.90 4.17 19.71
CA ALA A 482 4.17 4.81 18.44
C ALA A 482 5.31 5.85 18.57
N GLU A 483 5.34 6.65 19.65
CA GLU A 483 6.42 7.59 19.93
C GLU A 483 7.74 6.87 20.30
N ILE A 484 7.68 5.79 21.08
CA ILE A 484 8.86 4.96 21.41
C ILE A 484 9.45 4.35 20.14
N LYS A 485 8.60 3.79 19.26
CA LYS A 485 9.04 3.26 17.97
C LYS A 485 9.59 4.36 17.06
N ALA A 486 8.97 5.55 17.05
CA ALA A 486 9.47 6.70 16.32
C ALA A 486 10.83 7.15 16.83
N GLU A 487 11.08 7.15 18.16
CA GLU A 487 12.38 7.47 18.73
C GLU A 487 13.46 6.45 18.36
N ALA A 488 13.13 5.16 18.41
CA ALA A 488 14.03 4.10 17.96
C ALA A 488 14.39 4.27 16.47
N SER A 489 13.39 4.55 15.62
CA SER A 489 13.61 4.85 14.20
C SER A 489 14.47 6.09 14.00
N PHE A 490 14.27 7.14 14.79
CA PHE A 490 15.08 8.36 14.74
C PHE A 490 16.56 8.09 15.02
N LYS A 491 16.86 7.16 15.93
CA LYS A 491 18.25 6.77 16.25
C LYS A 491 18.93 6.03 15.09
N VAL A 492 18.17 5.27 14.31
CA VAL A 492 18.67 4.43 13.20
C VAL A 492 18.61 5.14 11.85
N VAL A 493 17.52 5.86 11.58
CA VAL A 493 17.26 6.57 10.32
C VAL A 493 16.75 7.99 10.63
N PRO A 494 17.61 8.91 11.09
CA PRO A 494 17.18 10.26 11.47
C PRO A 494 16.48 11.00 10.34
N ASP A 495 16.94 10.85 9.10
CA ASP A 495 16.35 11.51 7.92
C ASP A 495 14.89 11.08 7.69
N GLN A 496 14.53 9.83 7.98
CA GLN A 496 13.15 9.35 7.91
C GLN A 496 12.26 10.06 8.93
N SER A 497 12.75 10.22 10.15
CA SER A 497 12.03 10.90 11.22
C SER A 497 11.84 12.38 10.93
N GLU A 498 12.86 13.04 10.36
CA GLU A 498 12.74 14.41 9.85
C GLU A 498 11.71 14.52 8.73
N GLY A 499 11.68 13.54 7.81
CA GLY A 499 10.67 13.45 6.74
C GLY A 499 9.24 13.34 7.28
N TYR A 500 9.00 12.52 8.31
CA TYR A 500 7.68 12.44 8.96
C TYR A 500 7.28 13.74 9.66
N ALA A 501 8.22 14.39 10.36
CA ALA A 501 7.97 15.68 11.00
C ALA A 501 7.59 16.73 9.95
N LEU A 502 8.30 16.76 8.83
CA LEU A 502 8.00 17.63 7.69
C LEU A 502 6.62 17.34 7.08
N ALA A 503 6.28 16.07 6.84
CA ALA A 503 4.96 15.69 6.34
C ALA A 503 3.83 16.11 7.31
N ASN A 504 4.09 16.07 8.63
CA ASN A 504 3.13 16.54 9.62
C ASN A 504 2.93 18.08 9.58
N GLU A 505 3.97 18.85 9.30
CA GLU A 505 3.84 20.31 9.10
C GLU A 505 2.97 20.65 7.89
N HIS A 506 2.97 19.77 6.88
CA HIS A 506 2.26 19.91 5.61
C HIS A 506 0.99 19.05 5.52
N ARG A 507 0.48 18.52 6.63
CA ARG A 507 -0.65 17.57 6.62
C ARG A 507 -1.96 18.14 6.04
N THR A 508 -2.14 19.46 6.02
CA THR A 508 -3.31 20.11 5.42
C THR A 508 -3.25 20.16 3.88
N GLU A 509 -2.13 19.77 3.31
CA GLU A 509 -1.91 19.67 1.87
C GLU A 509 -2.36 18.30 1.30
N GLN A 510 -2.81 17.39 2.18
CA GLN A 510 -3.33 16.08 1.82
C GLN A 510 -4.84 16.18 1.54
N LEU A 511 -5.26 15.66 0.40
CA LEU A 511 -6.65 15.70 -0.04
C LEU A 511 -7.19 14.28 -0.24
N PRO A 512 -8.16 13.85 0.56
CA PRO A 512 -8.93 12.66 0.23
C PRO A 512 -9.68 12.86 -1.09
N ASN A 513 -9.83 11.79 -1.86
CA ASN A 513 -10.76 11.80 -2.98
C ASN A 513 -12.19 11.94 -2.44
N LEU A 514 -12.88 13.01 -2.81
CA LEU A 514 -14.22 13.30 -2.29
C LEU A 514 -15.32 12.39 -2.90
N PHE A 515 -15.05 11.75 -4.04
CA PHE A 515 -15.90 10.66 -4.51
C PHE A 515 -15.38 9.34 -3.93
N ASN A 516 -15.96 8.94 -2.82
CA ASN A 516 -15.69 7.68 -2.13
C ASN A 516 -17.01 6.92 -1.96
N ALA A 517 -17.49 6.31 -3.05
CA ALA A 517 -18.74 5.57 -3.09
C ALA A 517 -18.67 4.44 -4.12
N ALA A 518 -19.72 3.63 -4.19
CA ALA A 518 -19.86 2.64 -5.26
C ALA A 518 -19.80 3.34 -6.63
N PRO A 519 -19.17 2.72 -7.63
CA PRO A 519 -19.15 3.26 -8.99
C PRO A 519 -20.55 3.53 -9.52
N THR A 520 -20.76 4.68 -10.15
CA THR A 520 -22.06 5.03 -10.73
C THR A 520 -22.42 4.09 -11.89
N ALA A 521 -23.69 4.07 -12.27
CA ALA A 521 -24.17 3.23 -13.37
C ALA A 521 -23.44 3.51 -14.69
N THR A 522 -22.99 4.75 -14.92
CA THR A 522 -22.21 5.09 -16.11
C THR A 522 -20.73 4.73 -15.94
N MET A 523 -20.15 4.87 -14.74
CA MET A 523 -18.80 4.40 -14.44
C MET A 523 -18.64 2.90 -14.71
N GLN A 524 -19.57 2.08 -14.26
CA GLN A 524 -19.55 0.62 -14.49
C GLN A 524 -19.44 0.24 -15.97
N ARG A 525 -19.88 1.10 -16.89
CA ARG A 525 -19.85 0.85 -18.33
C ARG A 525 -18.67 1.47 -19.06
N SER A 526 -18.17 2.60 -18.56
CA SER A 526 -17.28 3.47 -19.36
C SER A 526 -16.00 3.86 -18.66
N TRP A 527 -15.87 3.68 -17.33
CA TRP A 527 -14.78 4.23 -16.55
C TRP A 527 -13.40 3.69 -16.96
N GLU A 528 -13.28 2.39 -17.12
CA GLU A 528 -12.04 1.74 -17.57
C GLU A 528 -11.56 2.29 -18.93
N GLN A 529 -12.50 2.51 -19.86
CA GLN A 529 -12.17 3.09 -21.16
C GLN A 529 -11.71 4.55 -21.04
N LEU A 530 -12.36 5.33 -20.16
CA LEU A 530 -12.01 6.72 -19.93
C LEU A 530 -10.62 6.85 -19.29
N GLN A 531 -10.31 6.02 -18.30
CA GLN A 531 -8.98 5.95 -17.66
C GLN A 531 -7.89 5.48 -18.65
N THR A 532 -8.19 4.52 -19.51
CA THR A 532 -7.26 4.08 -20.55
C THR A 532 -6.96 5.22 -21.53
N MET A 533 -7.97 5.97 -21.95
CA MET A 533 -7.81 7.13 -22.82
C MET A 533 -6.93 8.20 -22.17
N GLU A 534 -7.17 8.52 -20.90
CA GLU A 534 -6.39 9.45 -20.11
C GLU A 534 -4.90 9.05 -20.07
N LYS A 535 -4.62 7.83 -19.63
CA LYS A 535 -3.25 7.29 -19.56
C LYS A 535 -2.53 7.37 -20.91
N GLN A 536 -3.23 7.00 -22.00
CA GLN A 536 -2.66 7.04 -23.34
C GLN A 536 -2.31 8.47 -23.78
N VAL A 537 -3.23 9.41 -23.56
CA VAL A 537 -3.00 10.80 -24.00
C VAL A 537 -1.90 11.47 -23.19
N TYR A 538 -1.92 11.35 -21.87
CA TYR A 538 -0.85 11.90 -21.01
C TYR A 538 0.50 11.33 -21.41
N THR A 539 0.61 10.00 -21.54
CA THR A 539 1.83 9.33 -21.95
C THR A 539 2.30 9.79 -23.33
N ASN A 540 1.39 9.87 -24.32
CA ASN A 540 1.74 10.26 -25.68
C ASN A 540 2.24 11.71 -25.75
N ILE A 541 1.65 12.61 -24.97
CA ILE A 541 2.12 14.01 -24.89
C ILE A 541 3.51 14.05 -24.24
N ILE A 542 3.70 13.41 -23.09
CA ILE A 542 4.99 13.42 -22.38
C ILE A 542 6.10 12.83 -23.26
N TYR A 543 5.80 11.77 -24.01
CA TYR A 543 6.78 11.12 -24.91
C TYR A 543 6.97 11.83 -26.26
N GLY A 544 6.20 12.91 -26.51
CA GLY A 544 6.25 13.65 -27.76
C GLY A 544 5.67 12.91 -28.97
N ASN A 545 4.89 11.86 -28.73
CA ASN A 545 4.15 11.12 -29.76
C ASN A 545 2.94 11.91 -30.27
N GLU A 546 2.35 12.75 -29.42
CA GLU A 546 1.26 13.66 -29.73
C GLU A 546 1.58 15.08 -29.23
N PRO A 547 1.09 16.12 -29.94
CA PRO A 547 1.27 17.49 -29.49
C PRO A 547 0.32 17.80 -28.33
N ILE A 548 0.59 18.89 -27.60
CA ILE A 548 -0.19 19.27 -26.41
C ILE A 548 -1.70 19.50 -26.70
N GLU A 549 -2.07 19.86 -27.93
CA GLU A 549 -3.44 19.99 -28.38
C GLU A 549 -4.25 18.68 -28.28
N ALA A 550 -3.56 17.53 -28.18
CA ALA A 550 -4.21 16.24 -27.92
C ALA A 550 -4.92 16.23 -26.55
N PHE A 551 -4.47 17.04 -25.58
CA PHE A 551 -5.14 17.22 -24.30
C PHE A 551 -6.55 17.83 -24.47
N ASP A 552 -6.71 18.86 -25.28
CA ASP A 552 -8.02 19.50 -25.51
C ASP A 552 -8.99 18.52 -26.16
N LYS A 553 -8.49 17.71 -27.10
CA LYS A 553 -9.27 16.64 -27.72
C LYS A 553 -9.65 15.57 -26.70
N PHE A 554 -8.73 15.16 -25.85
CA PHE A 554 -8.99 14.20 -24.76
C PHE A 554 -10.13 14.67 -23.86
N VAL A 555 -10.06 15.92 -23.38
CA VAL A 555 -11.11 16.48 -22.51
C VAL A 555 -12.49 16.45 -23.20
N ALA A 556 -12.55 16.81 -24.50
CA ALA A 556 -13.78 16.76 -25.27
C ALA A 556 -14.31 15.32 -25.45
N ASP A 557 -13.43 14.39 -25.78
CA ASP A 557 -13.77 12.96 -25.99
C ASP A 557 -14.18 12.32 -24.65
N TRP A 558 -13.48 12.59 -23.55
CA TRP A 558 -13.78 12.11 -22.21
C TRP A 558 -15.21 12.51 -21.79
N LYS A 559 -15.56 13.80 -21.96
CA LYS A 559 -16.91 14.32 -21.70
C LYS A 559 -17.96 13.61 -22.55
N ALA A 560 -17.72 13.52 -23.85
CA ALA A 560 -18.66 12.94 -24.81
C ALA A 560 -18.89 11.42 -24.62
N GLN A 561 -17.87 10.68 -24.12
CA GLN A 561 -17.93 9.23 -23.97
C GLN A 561 -18.45 8.76 -22.58
N GLY A 562 -19.05 9.67 -21.83
CA GLY A 562 -19.70 9.35 -20.55
C GLY A 562 -19.26 10.20 -19.38
N GLY A 563 -18.16 10.96 -19.50
CA GLY A 563 -17.60 11.77 -18.43
C GLY A 563 -18.56 12.83 -17.89
N ASP A 564 -19.31 13.52 -18.76
CA ASP A 564 -20.33 14.49 -18.33
C ASP A 564 -21.45 13.78 -17.54
N GLN A 565 -21.89 12.61 -17.98
CA GLN A 565 -22.92 11.84 -17.27
C GLN A 565 -22.41 11.32 -15.92
N ILE A 566 -21.18 10.83 -15.86
CA ILE A 566 -20.52 10.41 -14.62
C ILE A 566 -20.42 11.59 -13.65
N THR A 567 -19.99 12.74 -14.14
CA THR A 567 -19.89 13.97 -13.33
C THR A 567 -21.24 14.36 -12.74
N GLN A 568 -22.30 14.25 -13.52
CA GLN A 568 -23.65 14.53 -13.02
C GLN A 568 -24.06 13.51 -11.94
N GLU A 569 -23.90 12.21 -12.20
CA GLU A 569 -24.26 11.14 -11.25
C GLU A 569 -23.50 11.27 -9.93
N ILE A 570 -22.21 11.60 -9.99
CA ILE A 570 -21.36 11.84 -8.80
C ILE A 570 -21.84 13.07 -8.03
N ASN A 571 -22.18 14.16 -8.70
CA ASN A 571 -22.67 15.35 -8.04
C ASN A 571 -24.06 15.14 -7.41
N GLU A 572 -24.95 14.39 -8.04
CA GLU A 572 -26.24 13.99 -7.45
C GLU A 572 -26.02 13.19 -6.15
N TRP A 573 -25.10 12.23 -6.17
CA TRP A 573 -24.69 11.50 -4.97
C TRP A 573 -24.08 12.42 -3.90
N TYR A 574 -23.13 13.28 -4.28
CA TYR A 574 -22.44 14.16 -3.34
C TYR A 574 -23.39 15.11 -2.61
N GLN A 575 -24.39 15.66 -3.31
CA GLN A 575 -25.42 16.47 -2.69
C GLN A 575 -26.33 15.68 -1.74
N SER A 576 -26.42 14.36 -1.88
CA SER A 576 -27.23 13.52 -0.99
C SER A 576 -26.53 13.14 0.31
N VAL A 577 -25.18 13.23 0.35
CA VAL A 577 -24.37 12.87 1.54
C VAL A 577 -23.77 14.07 2.26
N LYS A 578 -23.77 15.25 1.63
CA LYS A 578 -23.30 16.53 2.17
C LYS A 578 -24.40 17.22 3.00
#